data_82ebe0391802540b1fbc4bbf8261f666
#
_entry.id   82ebe0391802540b1fbc4bbf8261f666
#
_cell.length_a   1.000
_cell.length_b   1.000
_cell.length_c   1.000
_cell.angle_alpha   90.00
_cell.angle_beta   90.00
_cell.angle_gamma   90.00
#
_symmetry.space_group_name_H-M   'P 1'
#
loop_
_entity.id
_entity.type
_entity.pdbx_description
1 polymer ?
#
loop_
_entity_poly.entity_id
_entity_poly.type
_entity_poly.pdbx_seq_one_letter_code
_entity_poly.pdbx_strand_id
1 'polypeptide(L)'
;MNSIKGFSKKAQCSEEQLLEVKEAFNVFDSEQTGGLDARELKAAISALNIKISKDEIRNIYKEFGKDIREKINLEEFMEIVIPRLPDRHSKEYIQKIFQYFDLENTGKISARHLKKIAQEIGENLNDEELKEIMEEADRDGDGYIGFDDFYRIMKKRGDDPLEDWSDDEEQ
;
A
#
# COMPACT_ATOMS: atom_id res chain seq x y z
N MET A 1 29.38 6.36 7.33
CA MET A 1 28.83 5.22 8.07
C MET A 1 27.33 5.38 8.38
N ASN A 2 26.48 5.47 7.36
CA ASN A 2 25.01 5.58 7.57
C ASN A 2 24.17 4.76 6.58
N SER A 3 24.76 3.71 5.98
CA SER A 3 24.08 2.87 4.98
C SER A 3 23.27 1.69 5.55
N ILE A 4 23.14 1.55 6.86
CA ILE A 4 22.55 0.32 7.44
C ILE A 4 21.05 0.43 7.73
N LYS A 5 20.47 1.64 7.75
CA LYS A 5 19.03 1.82 8.04
C LYS A 5 18.11 1.57 6.84
N GLY A 6 18.62 1.65 5.61
CA GLY A 6 17.82 1.43 4.40
C GLY A 6 17.56 -0.05 4.06
N PHE A 7 18.49 -0.93 4.42
CA PHE A 7 18.41 -2.35 4.08
C PHE A 7 17.32 -3.12 4.84
N SER A 8 17.05 -2.74 6.08
CA SER A 8 16.05 -3.45 6.90
C SER A 8 14.60 -3.23 6.44
N LYS A 9 14.30 -2.04 5.85
CA LYS A 9 12.95 -1.75 5.34
C LYS A 9 12.73 -2.24 3.90
N LYS A 10 13.81 -2.43 3.14
CA LYS A 10 13.74 -3.01 1.78
C LYS A 10 13.29 -4.48 1.83
N ALA A 11 13.59 -5.19 2.92
CA ALA A 11 13.13 -6.56 3.16
C ALA A 11 11.64 -6.65 3.57
N GLN A 12 11.01 -5.52 3.93
CA GLN A 12 9.60 -5.45 4.32
C GLN A 12 8.69 -4.86 3.22
N CYS A 13 9.26 -4.50 2.06
CA CYS A 13 8.51 -3.97 0.94
C CYS A 13 8.04 -5.12 0.05
N SER A 14 6.74 -5.23 -0.21
CA SER A 14 6.21 -6.26 -1.09
C SER A 14 6.67 -6.04 -2.54
N GLU A 15 6.67 -7.11 -3.33
CA GLU A 15 7.00 -7.02 -4.76
C GLU A 15 6.08 -6.05 -5.51
N GLU A 16 4.80 -6.00 -5.13
CA GLU A 16 3.82 -5.04 -5.66
C GLU A 16 4.22 -3.59 -5.37
N GLN A 17 4.63 -3.30 -4.12
CA GLN A 17 5.10 -1.96 -3.76
C GLN A 17 6.37 -1.57 -4.50
N LEU A 18 7.29 -2.52 -4.71
CA LEU A 18 8.49 -2.28 -5.51
C LEU A 18 8.16 -1.99 -6.96
N LEU A 19 7.15 -2.69 -7.50
CA LEU A 19 6.68 -2.46 -8.87
C LEU A 19 6.04 -1.08 -8.99
N GLU A 20 5.14 -0.71 -8.07
CA GLU A 20 4.52 0.63 -8.03
C GLU A 20 5.57 1.76 -7.97
N VAL A 21 6.62 1.60 -7.16
CA VAL A 21 7.71 2.58 -7.07
C VAL A 21 8.45 2.72 -8.39
N LYS A 22 8.76 1.60 -9.05
CA LYS A 22 9.42 1.61 -10.37
C LYS A 22 8.52 2.21 -11.46
N GLU A 23 7.24 1.89 -11.44
CA GLU A 23 6.27 2.45 -12.39
C GLU A 23 6.12 3.96 -12.18
N ALA A 24 6.01 4.42 -10.94
CA ALA A 24 5.98 5.84 -10.63
C ALA A 24 7.23 6.56 -11.16
N PHE A 25 8.42 6.00 -10.94
CA PHE A 25 9.65 6.56 -11.50
C PHE A 25 9.59 6.67 -13.02
N ASN A 26 9.22 5.60 -13.71
CA ASN A 26 9.18 5.56 -15.17
C ASN A 26 8.14 6.52 -15.78
N VAL A 27 7.00 6.68 -15.13
CA VAL A 27 5.94 7.61 -15.56
C VAL A 27 6.42 9.07 -15.49
N PHE A 28 7.18 9.41 -14.46
CA PHE A 28 7.65 10.77 -14.23
C PHE A 28 9.01 11.08 -14.87
N ASP A 29 9.83 10.09 -15.26
CA ASP A 29 10.98 10.27 -16.15
C ASP A 29 10.51 10.41 -17.61
N SER A 30 9.82 11.51 -17.87
CA SER A 30 9.15 11.75 -19.15
C SER A 30 10.10 11.82 -20.35
N GLU A 31 11.33 12.22 -20.12
CA GLU A 31 12.39 12.32 -21.13
C GLU A 31 13.25 11.04 -21.23
N GLN A 32 12.96 10.03 -20.42
CA GLN A 32 13.72 8.77 -20.33
C GLN A 32 15.24 8.98 -20.14
N THR A 33 15.57 9.93 -19.28
CA THR A 33 16.97 10.29 -18.98
C THR A 33 17.60 9.39 -17.92
N GLY A 34 16.80 8.52 -17.29
CA GLY A 34 17.24 7.66 -16.19
C GLY A 34 17.31 8.39 -14.84
N GLY A 35 16.69 9.57 -14.73
CA GLY A 35 16.68 10.34 -13.49
C GLY A 35 15.60 11.42 -13.46
N LEU A 36 15.07 11.68 -12.28
CA LEU A 36 14.05 12.68 -12.01
C LEU A 36 14.66 14.00 -11.55
N ASP A 37 14.21 15.10 -12.11
CA ASP A 37 14.48 16.42 -11.55
C ASP A 37 13.68 16.67 -10.25
N ALA A 38 13.91 17.78 -9.56
CA ALA A 38 13.25 18.08 -8.28
C ALA A 38 11.72 18.21 -8.38
N ARG A 39 11.18 18.59 -9.53
CA ARG A 39 9.73 18.69 -9.76
C ARG A 39 9.13 17.33 -10.05
N GLU A 40 9.78 16.58 -10.92
CA GLU A 40 9.41 15.19 -11.27
C GLU A 40 9.49 14.30 -10.03
N LEU A 41 10.56 14.42 -9.22
CA LEU A 41 10.72 13.72 -7.95
C LEU A 41 9.56 13.99 -7.00
N LYS A 42 9.19 15.26 -6.82
CA LYS A 42 8.06 15.62 -5.97
C LYS A 42 6.74 15.04 -6.49
N ALA A 43 6.52 15.10 -7.79
CA ALA A 43 5.32 14.57 -8.42
C ALA A 43 5.23 13.04 -8.29
N ALA A 44 6.34 12.32 -8.54
CA ALA A 44 6.42 10.88 -8.38
C ALA A 44 6.16 10.42 -6.94
N ILE A 45 6.76 11.10 -5.96
CA ILE A 45 6.51 10.82 -4.53
C ILE A 45 5.04 11.08 -4.16
N SER A 46 4.44 12.15 -4.68
CA SER A 46 3.03 12.48 -4.43
C SER A 46 2.08 11.47 -5.08
N ALA A 47 2.43 10.92 -6.24
CA ALA A 47 1.66 9.87 -6.92
C ALA A 47 1.60 8.57 -6.10
N LEU A 48 2.60 8.32 -5.26
CA LEU A 48 2.62 7.21 -4.30
C LEU A 48 1.88 7.52 -2.98
N ASN A 49 1.04 8.57 -2.97
CA ASN A 49 0.30 9.04 -1.79
C ASN A 49 1.18 9.46 -0.59
N ILE A 50 2.44 9.80 -0.85
CA ILE A 50 3.36 10.32 0.16
C ILE A 50 3.33 11.84 0.10
N LYS A 51 2.92 12.47 1.21
CA LYS A 51 2.96 13.93 1.32
C LYS A 51 4.40 14.39 1.53
N ILE A 52 4.88 15.27 0.68
CA ILE A 52 6.23 15.83 0.77
C ILE A 52 6.23 17.33 0.46
N SER A 53 6.92 18.07 1.30
CA SER A 53 7.08 19.53 1.16
C SER A 53 8.29 19.87 0.27
N LYS A 54 8.36 21.12 -0.18
CA LYS A 54 9.52 21.61 -0.93
C LYS A 54 10.81 21.60 -0.11
N ASP A 55 10.70 21.82 1.20
CA ASP A 55 11.86 21.85 2.08
C ASP A 55 12.41 20.43 2.34
N GLU A 56 11.53 19.45 2.42
CA GLU A 56 11.92 18.05 2.48
C GLU A 56 12.63 17.60 1.19
N ILE A 57 12.17 18.02 0.02
CA ILE A 57 12.89 17.79 -1.25
C ILE A 57 14.31 18.37 -1.18
N ARG A 58 14.45 19.63 -0.72
CA ARG A 58 15.78 20.24 -0.57
C ARG A 58 16.69 19.48 0.41
N ASN A 59 16.12 18.97 1.49
CA ASN A 59 16.86 18.17 2.47
C ASN A 59 17.31 16.83 1.88
N ILE A 60 16.47 16.17 1.07
CA ILE A 60 16.84 14.95 0.36
C ILE A 60 18.06 15.19 -0.53
N TYR A 61 18.07 16.24 -1.34
CA TYR A 61 19.23 16.55 -2.18
C TYR A 61 20.51 16.78 -1.35
N LYS A 62 20.40 17.45 -0.19
CA LYS A 62 21.52 17.62 0.73
C LYS A 62 22.01 16.31 1.33
N GLU A 63 21.11 15.41 1.71
CA GLU A 63 21.43 14.09 2.26
C GLU A 63 22.19 13.23 1.24
N PHE A 64 21.83 13.32 -0.04
CA PHE A 64 22.53 12.64 -1.13
C PHE A 64 23.76 13.40 -1.65
N GLY A 65 24.08 14.55 -1.07
CA GLY A 65 25.23 15.37 -1.49
C GLY A 65 25.10 15.92 -2.91
N LYS A 66 23.86 16.11 -3.39
CA LYS A 66 23.55 16.60 -4.73
C LYS A 66 23.07 18.04 -4.75
N ASP A 67 23.37 18.72 -5.85
CA ASP A 67 22.72 20.00 -6.15
C ASP A 67 21.27 19.79 -6.58
N ILE A 68 20.38 20.74 -6.28
CA ILE A 68 18.96 20.69 -6.63
C ILE A 68 18.70 20.58 -8.14
N ARG A 69 19.69 20.86 -8.96
CA ARG A 69 19.65 20.76 -10.41
C ARG A 69 20.06 19.41 -10.97
N GLU A 70 20.66 18.58 -10.12
CA GLU A 70 21.02 17.20 -10.49
C GLU A 70 19.78 16.30 -10.48
N LYS A 71 19.87 15.18 -11.18
CA LYS A 71 18.77 14.21 -11.23
C LYS A 71 18.94 13.10 -10.19
N ILE A 72 17.83 12.62 -9.67
CA ILE A 72 17.73 11.46 -8.77
C ILE A 72 17.49 10.23 -9.62
N ASN A 73 18.39 9.26 -9.59
CA ASN A 73 18.25 8.00 -10.32
C ASN A 73 17.27 7.04 -9.62
N LEU A 74 16.95 5.90 -10.26
CA LEU A 74 16.00 4.93 -9.72
C LEU A 74 16.42 4.36 -8.36
N GLU A 75 17.72 4.06 -8.16
CA GLU A 75 18.21 3.51 -6.89
C GLU A 75 18.04 4.51 -5.75
N GLU A 76 18.45 5.75 -5.98
CA GLU A 76 18.26 6.86 -5.05
C GLU A 76 16.77 7.13 -4.78
N PHE A 77 15.93 7.08 -5.81
CA PHE A 77 14.48 7.22 -5.67
C PHE A 77 13.89 6.12 -4.77
N MET A 78 14.31 4.87 -4.97
CA MET A 78 13.90 3.76 -4.11
C MET A 78 14.37 3.96 -2.66
N GLU A 79 15.60 4.43 -2.44
CA GLU A 79 16.10 4.73 -1.09
C GLU A 79 15.32 5.85 -0.39
N ILE A 80 14.84 6.84 -1.16
CA ILE A 80 14.03 7.93 -0.66
C ILE A 80 12.61 7.46 -0.31
N VAL A 81 12.00 6.66 -1.18
CA VAL A 81 10.58 6.35 -1.15
C VAL A 81 10.27 5.18 -0.22
N ILE A 82 11.03 4.08 -0.29
CA ILE A 82 10.72 2.86 0.46
C ILE A 82 10.57 3.09 1.97
N PRO A 83 11.43 3.87 2.65
CA PRO A 83 11.24 4.16 4.07
C PRO A 83 9.99 4.99 4.39
N ARG A 84 9.44 5.68 3.39
CA ARG A 84 8.28 6.57 3.50
C ARG A 84 6.99 5.93 3.08
N LEU A 85 7.06 4.77 2.40
CA LEU A 85 5.85 4.01 2.05
C LEU A 85 5.07 3.66 3.32
N PRO A 86 3.73 3.77 3.28
CA PRO A 86 2.91 3.28 4.36
C PRO A 86 3.11 1.77 4.48
N ASP A 87 3.25 1.30 5.70
CA ASP A 87 3.18 -0.12 5.98
C ASP A 87 1.73 -0.57 5.79
N ARG A 88 1.45 -1.17 4.62
CA ARG A 88 0.11 -1.66 4.25
C ARG A 88 -0.36 -2.81 5.13
N HIS A 89 0.55 -3.42 5.88
CA HIS A 89 0.26 -4.50 6.83
C HIS A 89 0.12 -4.00 8.26
N SER A 90 0.36 -2.71 8.51
CA SER A 90 0.15 -2.14 9.83
C SER A 90 -1.34 -2.15 10.20
N LYS A 91 -1.63 -2.46 11.46
CA LYS A 91 -2.99 -2.46 11.98
C LYS A 91 -3.68 -1.12 11.78
N GLU A 92 -2.94 -0.03 11.93
CA GLU A 92 -3.42 1.34 11.75
C GLU A 92 -3.82 1.64 10.31
N TYR A 93 -3.05 1.13 9.33
CA TYR A 93 -3.38 1.29 7.92
C TYR A 93 -4.63 0.48 7.55
N ILE A 94 -4.68 -0.78 7.96
CA ILE A 94 -5.84 -1.66 7.71
C ILE A 94 -7.09 -1.10 8.40
N GLN A 95 -6.96 -0.50 9.59
CA GLN A 95 -8.08 0.14 10.28
C GLN A 95 -8.64 1.35 9.52
N LYS A 96 -7.79 2.15 8.89
CA LYS A 96 -8.25 3.26 8.03
C LYS A 96 -9.01 2.74 6.81
N ILE A 97 -8.55 1.66 6.20
CA ILE A 97 -9.27 1.03 5.09
C ILE A 97 -10.60 0.47 5.56
N PHE A 98 -10.62 -0.22 6.71
CA PHE A 98 -11.86 -0.73 7.29
C PHE A 98 -12.90 0.38 7.50
N GLN A 99 -12.49 1.53 8.05
CA GLN A 99 -13.37 2.68 8.23
C GLN A 99 -13.94 3.22 6.91
N TYR A 100 -13.21 3.07 5.83
CA TYR A 100 -13.71 3.44 4.49
C TYR A 100 -14.82 2.50 4.01
N PHE A 101 -14.74 1.22 4.38
CA PHE A 101 -15.77 0.22 4.07
C PHE A 101 -16.96 0.26 5.05
N ASP A 102 -16.76 0.66 6.28
CA ASP A 102 -17.83 0.82 7.29
C ASP A 102 -18.55 2.17 7.11
N LEU A 103 -19.43 2.22 6.10
CA LEU A 103 -20.12 3.45 5.69
C LEU A 103 -21.01 4.07 6.77
N GLU A 104 -21.41 3.30 7.73
CA GLU A 104 -22.32 3.71 8.81
C GLU A 104 -21.60 3.89 10.17
N ASN A 105 -20.27 3.67 10.22
CA ASN A 105 -19.45 3.72 11.42
C ASN A 105 -19.98 2.85 12.58
N THR A 106 -20.46 1.66 12.24
CA THR A 106 -21.00 0.69 13.18
C THR A 106 -19.96 -0.29 13.72
N GLY A 107 -18.74 -0.27 13.18
CA GLY A 107 -17.70 -1.26 13.44
C GLY A 107 -17.90 -2.55 12.66
N LYS A 108 -18.79 -2.57 11.68
CA LYS A 108 -19.16 -3.74 10.89
C LYS A 108 -19.40 -3.36 9.42
N ILE A 109 -18.95 -4.23 8.52
CA ILE A 109 -19.19 -4.10 7.08
C ILE A 109 -20.28 -5.10 6.69
N SER A 110 -21.34 -4.62 6.06
CA SER A 110 -22.43 -5.43 5.51
C SER A 110 -22.23 -5.72 4.02
N ALA A 111 -22.93 -6.71 3.48
CA ALA A 111 -23.00 -6.96 2.03
C ALA A 111 -23.44 -5.72 1.24
N ARG A 112 -24.32 -4.91 1.81
CA ARG A 112 -24.77 -3.63 1.22
C ARG A 112 -23.64 -2.61 1.11
N HIS A 113 -22.76 -2.52 2.13
CA HIS A 113 -21.59 -1.67 2.09
C HIS A 113 -20.64 -2.12 0.98
N LEU A 114 -20.34 -3.43 0.88
CA LEU A 114 -19.50 -3.98 -0.18
C LEU A 114 -20.07 -3.69 -1.57
N LYS A 115 -21.36 -3.91 -1.76
CA LYS A 115 -22.04 -3.65 -3.04
C LYS A 115 -21.91 -2.19 -3.46
N LYS A 116 -22.10 -1.26 -2.52
CA LYS A 116 -22.00 0.17 -2.79
C LYS A 116 -20.58 0.57 -3.16
N ILE A 117 -19.57 0.10 -2.42
CA ILE A 117 -18.16 0.41 -2.72
C ILE A 117 -17.74 -0.20 -4.05
N ALA A 118 -18.13 -1.45 -4.34
CA ALA A 118 -17.88 -2.08 -5.64
C ALA A 118 -18.42 -1.21 -6.78
N GLN A 119 -19.65 -0.71 -6.68
CA GLN A 119 -20.23 0.19 -7.67
C GLN A 119 -19.43 1.51 -7.82
N GLU A 120 -18.94 2.07 -6.73
CA GLU A 120 -18.13 3.30 -6.77
C GLU A 120 -16.79 3.13 -7.51
N ILE A 121 -16.19 1.93 -7.44
CA ILE A 121 -14.96 1.60 -8.18
C ILE A 121 -15.21 1.03 -9.59
N GLY A 122 -16.47 0.95 -10.01
CA GLY A 122 -16.86 0.45 -11.34
C GLY A 122 -17.01 -1.08 -11.44
N GLU A 123 -16.97 -1.78 -10.31
CA GLU A 123 -17.20 -3.23 -10.23
C GLU A 123 -18.69 -3.53 -9.95
N ASN A 124 -19.23 -4.48 -10.68
CA ASN A 124 -20.62 -4.93 -10.48
C ASN A 124 -20.63 -6.33 -9.85
N LEU A 125 -20.74 -6.39 -8.53
CA LEU A 125 -20.93 -7.64 -7.82
C LEU A 125 -22.40 -8.05 -7.83
N ASN A 126 -22.68 -9.27 -8.27
CA ASN A 126 -24.01 -9.87 -8.16
C ASN A 126 -24.25 -10.38 -6.73
N ASP A 127 -25.48 -10.77 -6.43
CA ASP A 127 -25.86 -11.16 -5.08
C ASP A 127 -25.21 -12.50 -4.65
N GLU A 128 -24.89 -13.39 -5.60
CA GLU A 128 -24.17 -14.65 -5.34
C GLU A 128 -22.70 -14.38 -4.98
N GLU A 129 -22.02 -13.54 -5.76
CA GLU A 129 -20.65 -13.13 -5.47
C GLU A 129 -20.53 -12.40 -4.13
N LEU A 130 -21.48 -11.53 -3.81
CA LEU A 130 -21.53 -10.86 -2.51
C LEU A 130 -21.71 -11.86 -1.37
N LYS A 131 -22.55 -12.87 -1.56
CA LYS A 131 -22.77 -13.92 -0.58
C LYS A 131 -21.51 -14.75 -0.35
N GLU A 132 -20.82 -15.16 -1.42
CA GLU A 132 -19.55 -15.88 -1.33
C GLU A 132 -18.48 -15.07 -0.58
N ILE A 133 -18.33 -13.78 -0.91
CA ILE A 133 -17.40 -12.89 -0.21
C ILE A 133 -17.75 -12.80 1.28
N MET A 134 -19.03 -12.66 1.62
CA MET A 134 -19.46 -12.58 3.01
C MET A 134 -19.23 -13.89 3.74
N GLU A 135 -19.55 -15.04 3.14
CA GLU A 135 -19.35 -16.37 3.75
C GLU A 135 -17.86 -16.69 3.99
N GLU A 136 -16.96 -16.28 3.09
CA GLU A 136 -15.52 -16.45 3.27
C GLU A 136 -14.96 -15.51 4.33
N ALA A 137 -15.48 -14.30 4.41
CA ALA A 137 -14.98 -13.25 5.30
C ALA A 137 -15.53 -13.36 6.73
N ASP A 138 -16.82 -13.59 6.88
CA ASP A 138 -17.55 -13.66 8.15
C ASP A 138 -17.33 -15.00 8.84
N ARG A 139 -16.35 -15.03 9.74
CA ARG A 139 -15.99 -16.27 10.44
C ARG A 139 -16.93 -16.65 11.58
N ASP A 140 -17.51 -15.65 12.24
CA ASP A 140 -18.41 -15.88 13.36
C ASP A 140 -19.87 -16.11 12.94
N GLY A 141 -20.20 -15.89 11.67
CA GLY A 141 -21.51 -16.15 11.08
C GLY A 141 -22.57 -15.14 11.49
N ASP A 142 -22.18 -13.93 11.91
CA ASP A 142 -23.12 -12.89 12.31
C ASP A 142 -23.74 -12.10 11.14
N GLY A 143 -23.30 -12.39 9.90
CA GLY A 143 -23.77 -11.73 8.68
C GLY A 143 -23.06 -10.43 8.38
N TYR A 144 -21.98 -10.14 9.09
CA TYR A 144 -21.18 -8.93 8.94
C TYR A 144 -19.69 -9.26 8.96
N ILE A 145 -18.88 -8.39 8.38
CA ILE A 145 -17.41 -8.47 8.48
C ILE A 145 -16.97 -7.50 9.57
N GLY A 146 -16.51 -8.01 10.70
CA GLY A 146 -15.89 -7.24 11.77
C GLY A 146 -14.45 -6.83 11.41
N PHE A 147 -13.83 -5.99 12.26
CA PHE A 147 -12.45 -5.55 12.02
C PHE A 147 -11.46 -6.73 12.05
N ASP A 148 -11.61 -7.68 12.94
CA ASP A 148 -10.70 -8.82 13.04
C ASP A 148 -10.77 -9.75 11.81
N ASP A 149 -11.98 -9.96 11.28
CA ASP A 149 -12.19 -10.69 10.03
C ASP A 149 -11.53 -9.96 8.86
N PHE A 150 -11.78 -8.66 8.75
CA PHE A 150 -11.19 -7.81 7.72
C PHE A 150 -9.67 -7.77 7.82
N TYR A 151 -9.12 -7.62 9.02
CA TYR A 151 -7.68 -7.60 9.26
C TYR A 151 -7.02 -8.91 8.82
N ARG A 152 -7.63 -10.04 9.12
CA ARG A 152 -7.15 -11.37 8.70
C ARG A 152 -7.12 -11.51 7.18
N ILE A 153 -8.18 -11.09 6.48
CA ILE A 153 -8.25 -11.16 5.01
C ILE A 153 -7.18 -10.27 4.38
N MET A 154 -7.01 -9.06 4.89
CA MET A 154 -6.02 -8.13 4.38
C MET A 154 -4.58 -8.64 4.60
N LYS A 155 -4.33 -9.35 5.70
CA LYS A 155 -3.04 -10.01 5.94
C LYS A 155 -2.80 -11.20 5.03
N LYS A 156 -3.78 -12.06 4.81
CA LYS A 156 -3.65 -13.22 3.90
C LYS A 156 -3.26 -12.83 2.47
N ARG A 157 -3.62 -11.65 2.02
CA ARG A 157 -3.25 -11.15 0.67
C ARG A 157 -1.84 -10.57 0.57
N GLY A 158 -1.17 -10.34 1.69
CA GLY A 158 0.15 -9.69 1.73
C GLY A 158 1.30 -10.58 2.15
N ASP A 159 1.03 -11.73 2.72
CA ASP A 159 2.02 -12.62 3.28
C ASP A 159 2.00 -13.99 2.57
N ASP A 160 3.16 -14.62 2.58
CA ASP A 160 3.59 -15.86 1.99
C ASP A 160 2.46 -16.86 1.61
N PRO A 161 2.36 -17.29 0.33
CA PRO A 161 1.44 -18.34 -0.08
C PRO A 161 1.65 -19.68 0.64
N LEU A 162 2.70 -19.81 1.43
CA LEU A 162 3.02 -21.03 2.20
C LEU A 162 2.54 -20.97 3.66
N GLU A 163 2.12 -19.84 4.20
CA GLU A 163 1.56 -19.76 5.57
C GLU A 163 0.17 -20.39 5.72
N ASP A 164 -0.53 -20.63 4.63
CA ASP A 164 -1.86 -21.27 4.65
C ASP A 164 -1.82 -22.82 4.80
N TRP A 165 -0.62 -23.41 4.89
CA TRP A 165 -0.46 -24.87 4.98
C TRP A 165 -0.14 -25.37 6.38
N SER A 166 -0.02 -24.50 7.38
CA SER A 166 0.46 -24.92 8.72
C SER A 166 -0.62 -25.18 9.76
N ASP A 167 -1.91 -24.98 9.47
CA ASP A 167 -2.97 -25.09 10.48
C ASP A 167 -3.85 -26.35 10.43
N ASP A 168 -3.56 -27.32 9.54
CA ASP A 168 -4.38 -28.54 9.40
C ASP A 168 -3.73 -29.84 9.88
N GLU A 169 -2.60 -29.80 10.59
CA GLU A 169 -2.02 -31.00 11.19
C GLU A 169 -1.75 -30.84 12.69
N GLU A 170 -2.79 -30.78 13.50
CA GLU A 170 -2.77 -31.32 14.88
C GLU A 170 -4.16 -31.77 15.29
N GLN A 171 -4.43 -33.02 15.00
CA GLN A 171 -5.28 -33.87 15.85
C GLN A 171 -4.54 -35.16 16.14
#